data_7b8e704fbdfd6bda092074049a55672e
#
_entry.id   7b8e704fbdfd6bda092074049a55672e
#
_cell.length_a   1.000
_cell.length_b   1.000
_cell.length_c   1.000
_cell.angle_alpha   90.00
_cell.angle_beta   90.00
_cell.angle_gamma   90.00
#
_symmetry.space_group_name_H-M   'P 1'
#
loop_
_entity.id
_entity.type
_entity.pdbx_description
1 polymer ?
#
loop_
_entity_poly.entity_id
_entity_poly.type
_entity_poly.pdbx_seq_one_letter_code
_entity_poly.pdbx_strand_id
1 'polypeptide(L)'
;SITQNAQGKTLAQYAAKWGLDPFDALFDLIAENNMEALGIYHEMNDSDVAEIIKAPYVLFGCDSAAPYKGTAGHPRTFGTFTRVLGRYCRERRILPMEAAIHRMTGLAAQTYGFAGKGVVAPGKDADLVLFSCEEVVDMATYENPEICSRGVEQVWVNGQTVYRNGKLTGAKPGRALLRGC
;
A
#
# COMPACT_ATOMS: atom_id res chain seq x y z
N SER A 1 -28.95 -10.62 -1.03
CA SER A 1 -28.99 -9.24 -1.50
C SER A 1 -28.28 -9.14 -2.85
N ILE A 2 -28.72 -8.26 -3.71
CA ILE A 2 -28.13 -8.01 -5.04
C ILE A 2 -26.65 -7.62 -4.91
N THR A 3 -26.31 -6.95 -3.85
CA THR A 3 -24.97 -6.49 -3.48
C THR A 3 -23.89 -7.58 -3.46
N GLN A 4 -24.19 -8.77 -2.93
CA GLN A 4 -23.24 -9.88 -2.90
C GLN A 4 -22.89 -10.40 -4.31
N ASN A 5 -23.72 -10.09 -5.32
CA ASN A 5 -23.48 -10.49 -6.68
C ASN A 5 -22.55 -9.56 -7.48
N ALA A 6 -22.26 -8.35 -6.98
CA ALA A 6 -21.38 -7.39 -7.62
C ALA A 6 -19.91 -7.52 -7.15
N GLN A 7 -19.68 -8.06 -5.96
CA GLN A 7 -18.33 -8.19 -5.40
C GLN A 7 -17.40 -8.99 -6.32
N GLY A 8 -16.22 -8.43 -6.61
CA GLY A 8 -15.22 -9.04 -7.48
C GLY A 8 -15.53 -8.96 -8.97
N LYS A 9 -16.57 -8.22 -9.39
CA LYS A 9 -16.91 -8.01 -10.79
C LYS A 9 -16.70 -6.57 -11.22
N THR A 10 -16.43 -6.37 -12.49
CA THR A 10 -16.53 -5.03 -13.08
C THR A 10 -17.99 -4.60 -13.21
N LEU A 11 -18.22 -3.29 -13.24
CA LEU A 11 -19.57 -2.74 -13.46
C LEU A 11 -20.19 -3.27 -14.76
N ALA A 12 -19.40 -3.37 -15.82
CA ALA A 12 -19.85 -3.92 -17.10
C ALA A 12 -20.30 -5.39 -17.00
N GLN A 13 -19.54 -6.22 -16.27
CA GLN A 13 -19.91 -7.63 -16.04
C GLN A 13 -21.17 -7.75 -15.18
N TYR A 14 -21.34 -6.86 -14.21
CA TYR A 14 -22.54 -6.82 -13.37
C TYR A 14 -23.76 -6.41 -14.21
N ALA A 15 -23.66 -5.29 -14.95
CA ALA A 15 -24.74 -4.80 -15.81
C ALA A 15 -25.18 -5.84 -16.87
N ALA A 16 -24.22 -6.46 -17.55
CA ALA A 16 -24.48 -7.49 -18.54
C ALA A 16 -25.23 -8.71 -17.96
N LYS A 17 -24.89 -9.12 -16.72
CA LYS A 17 -25.57 -10.24 -16.05
C LYS A 17 -27.05 -9.99 -15.83
N TRP A 18 -27.45 -8.74 -15.60
CA TRP A 18 -28.82 -8.35 -15.30
C TRP A 18 -29.54 -7.69 -16.49
N GLY A 19 -28.88 -7.56 -17.64
CA GLY A 19 -29.41 -6.89 -18.82
C GLY A 19 -29.67 -5.40 -18.62
N LEU A 20 -28.88 -4.74 -17.76
CA LEU A 20 -29.02 -3.33 -17.42
C LEU A 20 -28.03 -2.47 -18.21
N ASP A 21 -28.39 -1.19 -18.40
CA ASP A 21 -27.42 -0.17 -18.76
C ASP A 21 -26.38 -0.02 -17.62
N PRO A 22 -25.07 0.19 -17.92
CA PRO A 22 -24.06 0.32 -16.88
C PRO A 22 -24.29 1.47 -15.90
N PHE A 23 -24.87 2.59 -16.33
CA PHE A 23 -25.19 3.70 -15.43
C PHE A 23 -26.36 3.37 -14.51
N ASP A 24 -27.42 2.74 -15.04
CA ASP A 24 -28.54 2.28 -14.24
C ASP A 24 -28.06 1.26 -13.19
N ALA A 25 -27.22 0.30 -13.60
CA ALA A 25 -26.61 -0.67 -12.71
C ALA A 25 -25.77 -0.03 -11.61
N LEU A 26 -25.04 1.06 -11.91
CA LEU A 26 -24.27 1.82 -10.93
C LEU A 26 -25.19 2.50 -9.90
N PHE A 27 -26.25 3.16 -10.36
CA PHE A 27 -27.21 3.82 -9.47
C PHE A 27 -27.93 2.84 -8.57
N ASP A 28 -28.33 1.69 -9.09
CA ASP A 28 -28.94 0.62 -8.30
C ASP A 28 -27.98 0.10 -7.23
N LEU A 29 -26.71 -0.15 -7.59
CA LEU A 29 -25.69 -0.58 -6.61
C LEU A 29 -25.47 0.45 -5.52
N ILE A 30 -25.41 1.74 -5.85
CA ILE A 30 -25.23 2.81 -4.87
C ILE A 30 -26.47 2.89 -3.95
N ALA A 31 -27.66 2.86 -4.50
CA ALA A 31 -28.91 2.95 -3.72
C ALA A 31 -29.08 1.76 -2.78
N GLU A 32 -28.84 0.54 -3.26
CA GLU A 32 -29.00 -0.68 -2.46
C GLU A 32 -27.94 -0.83 -1.34
N ASN A 33 -26.78 -0.14 -1.48
CA ASN A 33 -25.73 -0.13 -0.47
C ASN A 33 -25.77 1.10 0.43
N ASN A 34 -26.88 1.82 0.50
CA ASN A 34 -27.02 3.03 1.32
C ASN A 34 -25.88 4.04 1.07
N MET A 35 -25.45 4.22 -0.17
CA MET A 35 -24.32 5.07 -0.58
C MET A 35 -22.93 4.62 -0.07
N GLU A 36 -22.80 3.41 0.45
CA GLU A 36 -21.52 2.86 0.96
C GLU A 36 -20.80 1.96 -0.05
N ALA A 37 -21.25 1.90 -1.31
CA ALA A 37 -20.60 1.13 -2.35
C ALA A 37 -19.19 1.68 -2.65
N LEU A 38 -18.19 0.79 -2.61
CA LEU A 38 -16.81 1.12 -2.97
C LEU A 38 -16.47 0.55 -4.34
N GLY A 39 -15.87 1.37 -5.19
CA GLY A 39 -15.38 0.97 -6.50
C GLY A 39 -13.86 1.07 -6.60
N ILE A 40 -13.25 0.19 -7.39
CA ILE A 40 -11.85 0.29 -7.78
C ILE A 40 -11.81 0.78 -9.22
N TYR A 41 -11.17 1.93 -9.43
CA TYR A 41 -11.03 2.56 -10.73
C TYR A 41 -9.65 2.25 -11.32
N HIS A 42 -9.63 1.72 -12.55
CA HIS A 42 -8.40 1.42 -13.29
C HIS A 42 -8.05 2.61 -14.20
N GLU A 43 -7.69 3.73 -13.60
CA GLU A 43 -7.47 5.01 -14.30
C GLU A 43 -6.01 5.26 -14.67
N MET A 44 -5.07 4.61 -13.97
CA MET A 44 -3.65 4.81 -14.18
C MET A 44 -3.05 3.69 -15.02
N ASN A 45 -2.21 4.06 -15.97
CA ASN A 45 -1.40 3.08 -16.68
C ASN A 45 0.01 2.97 -16.06
N ASP A 46 0.65 1.82 -16.23
CA ASP A 46 1.92 1.51 -15.60
C ASP A 46 3.11 2.32 -16.18
N SER A 47 2.98 2.86 -17.39
CA SER A 47 4.00 3.74 -17.98
C SER A 47 4.00 5.11 -17.32
N ASP A 48 2.82 5.68 -17.02
CA ASP A 48 2.73 6.97 -16.33
C ASP A 48 3.24 6.86 -14.89
N VAL A 49 2.91 5.77 -14.21
CA VAL A 49 3.47 5.48 -12.88
C VAL A 49 5.00 5.39 -12.94
N ALA A 50 5.55 4.73 -13.96
CA ALA A 50 7.00 4.60 -14.13
C ALA A 50 7.68 5.96 -14.39
N GLU A 51 7.06 6.85 -15.19
CA GLU A 51 7.59 8.20 -15.44
C GLU A 51 7.53 9.06 -14.16
N ILE A 52 6.44 9.02 -13.41
CA ILE A 52 6.31 9.73 -12.14
C ILE A 52 7.38 9.26 -11.14
N ILE A 53 7.61 7.96 -11.04
CA ILE A 53 8.61 7.37 -10.15
C ILE A 53 10.03 7.85 -10.46
N LYS A 54 10.37 8.18 -11.71
CA LYS A 54 11.70 8.71 -12.06
C LYS A 54 11.99 10.09 -11.47
N ALA A 55 10.98 10.90 -11.20
CA ALA A 55 11.17 12.26 -10.70
C ALA A 55 11.76 12.25 -9.29
N PRO A 56 12.92 12.92 -9.04
CA PRO A 56 13.69 12.77 -7.80
C PRO A 56 13.01 13.34 -6.55
N TYR A 57 12.04 14.21 -6.73
CA TYR A 57 11.28 14.87 -5.65
C TYR A 57 9.99 14.14 -5.27
N VAL A 58 9.64 13.06 -5.97
CA VAL A 58 8.44 12.27 -5.67
C VAL A 58 8.68 11.37 -4.46
N LEU A 59 7.80 11.45 -3.48
CA LEU A 59 7.73 10.55 -2.33
C LEU A 59 6.78 9.39 -2.63
N PHE A 60 6.93 8.30 -1.88
CA PHE A 60 6.03 7.15 -1.98
C PHE A 60 5.04 7.15 -0.82
N GLY A 61 3.75 7.01 -1.14
CA GLY A 61 2.65 6.86 -0.20
C GLY A 61 1.68 5.79 -0.67
N CYS A 62 0.93 5.19 0.24
CA CYS A 62 0.01 4.09 -0.10
C CYS A 62 -1.45 4.54 -0.28
N ASP A 63 -1.82 5.73 0.17
CA ASP A 63 -3.21 6.21 0.13
C ASP A 63 -4.20 5.15 0.65
N SER A 64 -3.86 4.53 1.78
CA SER A 64 -4.68 3.48 2.40
C SER A 64 -4.84 3.72 3.89
N ALA A 65 -6.04 3.49 4.40
CA ALA A 65 -6.29 3.43 5.83
C ALA A 65 -5.68 2.15 6.42
N ALA A 66 -5.42 2.16 7.74
CA ALA A 66 -5.01 0.95 8.43
C ALA A 66 -6.15 -0.09 8.34
N PRO A 67 -5.90 -1.27 7.75
CA PRO A 67 -6.94 -2.26 7.56
C PRO A 67 -7.26 -2.94 8.89
N TYR A 68 -8.52 -3.22 9.11
CA TYR A 68 -8.93 -4.31 9.97
C TYR A 68 -9.48 -5.44 9.10
N LYS A 69 -9.48 -6.64 9.63
CA LYS A 69 -9.72 -7.87 8.86
C LYS A 69 -10.96 -7.76 7.96
N GLY A 70 -10.78 -8.07 6.69
CA GLY A 70 -11.85 -8.08 5.68
C GLY A 70 -12.20 -6.71 5.10
N THR A 71 -11.41 -5.66 5.35
CA THR A 71 -11.70 -4.30 4.87
C THR A 71 -10.75 -3.80 3.78
N ALA A 72 -9.66 -4.53 3.49
CA ALA A 72 -8.76 -4.16 2.42
C ALA A 72 -9.39 -4.47 1.06
N GLY A 73 -9.87 -3.45 0.37
CA GLY A 73 -10.43 -3.58 -0.99
C GLY A 73 -9.40 -3.43 -2.10
N HIS A 74 -8.17 -2.99 -1.79
CA HIS A 74 -7.14 -2.69 -2.78
C HIS A 74 -5.77 -3.25 -2.36
N PRO A 75 -5.01 -3.89 -3.27
CA PRO A 75 -3.69 -4.46 -2.98
C PRO A 75 -2.66 -3.45 -2.44
N ARG A 76 -2.85 -2.15 -2.70
CA ARG A 76 -1.96 -1.09 -2.20
C ARG A 76 -1.84 -1.07 -0.67
N THR A 77 -2.85 -1.53 0.04
CA THR A 77 -2.86 -1.58 1.51
C THR A 77 -1.70 -2.42 2.06
N PHE A 78 -1.39 -3.54 1.43
CA PHE A 78 -0.36 -4.48 1.86
C PHE A 78 0.90 -4.45 0.98
N GLY A 79 0.82 -3.93 -0.25
CA GLY A 79 1.84 -4.12 -1.27
C GLY A 79 2.58 -2.87 -1.73
N THR A 80 2.15 -1.64 -1.44
CA THR A 80 2.70 -0.43 -2.08
C THR A 80 4.22 -0.34 -2.00
N PHE A 81 4.79 -0.35 -0.80
CA PHE A 81 6.24 -0.12 -0.63
C PHE A 81 7.08 -1.27 -1.16
N THR A 82 6.65 -2.50 -0.92
CA THR A 82 7.33 -3.70 -1.41
C THR A 82 7.21 -3.85 -2.93
N ARG A 83 6.10 -3.38 -3.54
CA ARG A 83 5.97 -3.28 -4.99
C ARG A 83 6.98 -2.31 -5.60
N VAL A 84 7.24 -1.18 -4.96
CA VAL A 84 8.28 -0.25 -5.42
C VAL A 84 9.64 -0.93 -5.40
N LEU A 85 10.01 -1.58 -4.30
CA LEU A 85 11.31 -2.25 -4.16
C LEU A 85 11.44 -3.46 -5.11
N GLY A 86 10.45 -4.35 -5.14
CA GLY A 86 10.48 -5.56 -5.96
C GLY A 86 10.33 -5.26 -7.44
N ARG A 87 9.20 -4.67 -7.83
CA ARG A 87 8.85 -4.49 -9.25
C ARG A 87 9.59 -3.33 -9.90
N TYR A 88 9.56 -2.13 -9.32
CA TYR A 88 10.10 -0.95 -10.00
C TYR A 88 11.62 -0.81 -9.83
N CYS A 89 12.19 -1.21 -8.69
CA CYS A 89 13.64 -1.16 -8.50
C CYS A 89 14.32 -2.42 -9.04
N ARG A 90 14.03 -3.59 -8.49
CA ARG A 90 14.76 -4.83 -8.81
C ARG A 90 14.45 -5.34 -10.23
N GLU A 91 13.16 -5.53 -10.58
CA GLU A 91 12.77 -6.17 -11.84
C GLU A 91 12.88 -5.20 -13.02
N ARG A 92 12.28 -4.04 -12.91
CA ARG A 92 12.21 -3.05 -13.99
C ARG A 92 13.38 -2.07 -14.03
N ARG A 93 14.16 -1.96 -12.97
CA ARG A 93 15.32 -1.06 -12.84
C ARG A 93 15.00 0.40 -13.20
N ILE A 94 13.82 0.89 -12.82
CA ILE A 94 13.37 2.27 -13.09
C ILE A 94 14.14 3.27 -12.23
N LEU A 95 14.46 2.87 -10.98
CA LEU A 95 15.31 3.64 -10.08
C LEU A 95 16.15 2.70 -9.22
N PRO A 96 17.32 3.16 -8.70
CA PRO A 96 18.11 2.41 -7.74
C PRO A 96 17.32 2.17 -6.44
N MET A 97 17.54 1.01 -5.81
CA MET A 97 16.83 0.63 -4.58
C MET A 97 17.12 1.61 -3.44
N GLU A 98 18.36 2.09 -3.32
CA GLU A 98 18.77 3.09 -2.33
C GLU A 98 18.01 4.41 -2.51
N ALA A 99 17.78 4.82 -3.76
CA ALA A 99 16.99 6.03 -4.05
C ALA A 99 15.52 5.85 -3.65
N ALA A 100 14.95 4.67 -3.88
CA ALA A 100 13.58 4.35 -3.43
C ALA A 100 13.48 4.37 -1.90
N ILE A 101 14.42 3.70 -1.21
CA ILE A 101 14.47 3.67 0.26
C ILE A 101 14.61 5.10 0.81
N HIS A 102 15.50 5.91 0.27
CA HIS A 102 15.66 7.31 0.69
C HIS A 102 14.34 8.09 0.56
N ARG A 103 13.60 7.93 -0.53
CA ARG A 103 12.31 8.61 -0.76
C ARG A 103 11.18 8.11 0.15
N MET A 104 11.26 6.85 0.59
CA MET A 104 10.31 6.27 1.55
C MET A 104 10.63 6.65 3.00
N THR A 105 11.85 7.09 3.29
CA THR A 105 12.37 7.30 4.64
C THR A 105 12.94 8.71 4.84
N GLY A 106 14.20 8.94 4.52
CA GLY A 106 14.92 10.18 4.81
C GLY A 106 14.28 11.41 4.16
N LEU A 107 13.98 11.35 2.87
CA LEU A 107 13.34 12.45 2.14
C LEU A 107 11.92 12.73 2.66
N ALA A 108 11.15 11.66 2.94
CA ALA A 108 9.81 11.80 3.54
C ALA A 108 9.89 12.46 4.92
N ALA A 109 10.78 11.98 5.80
CA ALA A 109 10.97 12.54 7.13
C ALA A 109 11.40 14.02 7.08
N GLN A 110 12.31 14.37 6.19
CA GLN A 110 12.75 15.75 5.96
C GLN A 110 11.59 16.63 5.47
N THR A 111 10.82 16.16 4.50
CA THR A 111 9.69 16.91 3.91
C THR A 111 8.59 17.20 4.93
N TYR A 112 8.31 16.23 5.81
CA TYR A 112 7.28 16.38 6.85
C TYR A 112 7.80 16.94 8.18
N GLY A 113 9.12 17.15 8.33
CA GLY A 113 9.73 17.73 9.53
C GLY A 113 9.85 16.75 10.70
N PHE A 114 10.07 15.46 10.45
CA PHE A 114 10.28 14.45 11.48
C PHE A 114 11.77 14.26 11.79
N ALA A 115 12.31 15.05 12.70
CA ALA A 115 13.75 15.12 12.99
C ALA A 115 14.35 13.80 13.51
N GLY A 116 13.56 12.97 14.19
CA GLY A 116 13.99 11.67 14.76
C GLY A 116 13.95 10.49 13.80
N LYS A 117 13.40 10.65 12.59
CA LYS A 117 13.03 9.57 11.68
C LYS A 117 13.82 9.56 10.38
N GLY A 118 13.71 8.48 9.63
CA GLY A 118 14.12 8.36 8.24
C GLY A 118 15.60 8.05 7.98
N VAL A 119 16.42 7.95 9.01
CA VAL A 119 17.85 7.59 8.91
C VAL A 119 18.26 6.64 10.03
N VAL A 120 19.18 5.73 9.72
CA VAL A 120 19.80 4.85 10.72
C VAL A 120 21.04 5.55 11.25
N ALA A 121 20.93 6.15 12.45
CA ALA A 121 22.03 6.85 13.12
C ALA A 121 21.85 6.85 14.65
N PRO A 122 22.93 6.98 15.42
CA PRO A 122 22.84 7.13 16.86
C PRO A 122 21.95 8.32 17.26
N GLY A 123 21.08 8.12 18.25
CA GLY A 123 20.14 9.15 18.74
C GLY A 123 18.86 9.30 17.91
N LYS A 124 18.67 8.50 16.87
CA LYS A 124 17.42 8.45 16.09
C LYS A 124 16.48 7.35 16.59
N ASP A 125 15.21 7.48 16.29
CA ASP A 125 14.20 6.47 16.62
C ASP A 125 14.49 5.16 15.88
N ALA A 126 14.41 4.05 16.60
CA ALA A 126 14.65 2.73 16.04
C ALA A 126 13.39 2.16 15.36
N ASP A 127 12.95 2.83 14.29
CA ASP A 127 11.93 2.32 13.36
C ASP A 127 12.67 1.70 12.17
N LEU A 128 12.79 0.38 12.16
CA LEU A 128 13.67 -0.34 11.25
C LEU A 128 12.91 -1.46 10.54
N VAL A 129 13.33 -1.75 9.31
CA VAL A 129 12.86 -2.90 8.54
C VAL A 129 14.07 -3.68 8.05
N LEU A 130 14.10 -4.98 8.32
CA LEU A 130 15.02 -5.94 7.74
C LEU A 130 14.30 -6.68 6.63
N PHE A 131 14.87 -6.64 5.41
CA PHE A 131 14.31 -7.34 4.25
C PHE A 131 15.41 -7.86 3.32
N SER A 132 15.08 -8.88 2.52
CA SER A 132 15.95 -9.39 1.46
C SER A 132 15.75 -8.57 0.18
N CYS A 133 16.83 -7.99 -0.36
CA CYS A 133 16.80 -7.27 -1.62
C CYS A 133 16.41 -8.18 -2.80
N GLU A 134 16.76 -9.46 -2.74
CA GLU A 134 16.49 -10.46 -3.77
C GLU A 134 15.03 -10.95 -3.73
N GLU A 135 14.41 -10.96 -2.56
CA GLU A 135 13.10 -11.60 -2.37
C GLU A 135 11.95 -10.64 -2.15
N VAL A 136 12.22 -9.37 -1.78
CA VAL A 136 11.17 -8.41 -1.46
C VAL A 136 10.22 -8.21 -2.65
N VAL A 137 8.93 -8.50 -2.43
CA VAL A 137 7.88 -8.40 -3.46
C VAL A 137 6.51 -8.28 -2.81
N ASP A 138 5.62 -7.54 -3.46
CA ASP A 138 4.21 -7.51 -3.12
C ASP A 138 3.51 -8.80 -3.59
N MET A 139 2.64 -9.33 -2.76
CA MET A 139 1.87 -10.54 -3.03
C MET A 139 0.36 -10.27 -3.14
N ALA A 140 -0.08 -9.08 -2.71
CA ALA A 140 -1.48 -8.71 -2.75
C ALA A 140 -1.99 -8.52 -4.18
N THR A 141 -3.18 -9.03 -4.47
CA THR A 141 -3.89 -8.87 -5.75
C THR A 141 -5.26 -8.26 -5.51
N TYR A 142 -5.98 -7.91 -6.58
CA TYR A 142 -7.36 -7.42 -6.45
C TYR A 142 -8.31 -8.49 -5.92
N GLU A 143 -8.04 -9.76 -6.24
CA GLU A 143 -8.83 -10.91 -5.76
C GLU A 143 -8.49 -11.26 -4.30
N ASN A 144 -7.23 -11.04 -3.90
CA ASN A 144 -6.72 -11.34 -2.57
C ASN A 144 -5.88 -10.16 -2.03
N PRO A 145 -6.51 -9.05 -1.64
CA PRO A 145 -5.82 -7.80 -1.30
C PRO A 145 -5.12 -7.82 0.05
N GLU A 146 -5.40 -8.79 0.92
CA GLU A 146 -4.87 -8.87 2.29
C GLU A 146 -3.66 -9.82 2.42
N ILE A 147 -3.02 -10.18 1.32
CA ILE A 147 -1.81 -11.01 1.37
C ILE A 147 -0.61 -10.14 1.73
N CYS A 148 0.08 -10.51 2.81
CA CYS A 148 1.32 -9.84 3.21
C CYS A 148 2.43 -10.04 2.17
N SER A 149 3.28 -9.03 2.04
CA SER A 149 4.45 -9.07 1.17
C SER A 149 5.46 -10.13 1.61
N ARG A 150 6.22 -10.67 0.65
CA ARG A 150 7.33 -11.59 0.91
C ARG A 150 8.66 -10.82 0.99
N GLY A 151 9.67 -11.43 1.60
CA GLY A 151 11.02 -10.88 1.71
C GLY A 151 11.21 -9.85 2.81
N VAL A 152 10.17 -9.52 3.59
CA VAL A 152 10.30 -8.75 4.83
C VAL A 152 10.49 -9.72 5.99
N GLU A 153 11.63 -9.65 6.66
CA GLU A 153 12.02 -10.59 7.72
C GLU A 153 11.61 -10.08 9.10
N GLN A 154 11.89 -8.79 9.38
CA GLN A 154 11.60 -8.22 10.69
C GLN A 154 11.32 -6.72 10.59
N VAL A 155 10.42 -6.24 11.46
CA VAL A 155 10.08 -4.82 11.63
C VAL A 155 10.15 -4.46 13.10
N TRP A 156 10.82 -3.34 13.38
CA TRP A 156 10.86 -2.70 14.69
C TRP A 156 10.18 -1.34 14.63
N VAL A 157 9.47 -0.99 15.69
CA VAL A 157 8.92 0.34 15.92
C VAL A 157 9.34 0.78 17.32
N ASN A 158 9.95 1.95 17.43
CA ASN A 158 10.53 2.44 18.68
C ASN A 158 11.40 1.38 19.39
N GLY A 159 12.23 0.63 18.63
CA GLY A 159 13.12 -0.41 19.14
C GLY A 159 12.47 -1.73 19.54
N GLN A 160 11.14 -1.86 19.46
CA GLN A 160 10.44 -3.11 19.77
C GLN A 160 10.06 -3.84 18.49
N THR A 161 10.32 -5.14 18.43
CA THR A 161 9.89 -5.98 17.31
C THR A 161 8.37 -6.08 17.26
N VAL A 162 7.78 -5.65 16.15
CA VAL A 162 6.32 -5.73 15.89
C VAL A 162 5.96 -6.83 14.89
N TYR A 163 6.91 -7.22 14.05
CA TYR A 163 6.75 -8.29 13.06
C TYR A 163 8.05 -9.07 12.93
N ARG A 164 7.96 -10.40 12.84
CA ARG A 164 9.09 -11.30 12.61
C ARG A 164 8.62 -12.58 11.92
N ASN A 165 9.32 -12.98 10.86
CA ASN A 165 9.11 -14.26 10.15
C ASN A 165 7.63 -14.54 9.81
N GLY A 166 6.96 -13.56 9.19
CA GLY A 166 5.56 -13.71 8.76
C GLY A 166 4.51 -13.50 9.84
N LYS A 167 4.88 -13.12 11.08
CA LYS A 167 3.94 -13.02 12.20
C LYS A 167 4.07 -11.69 12.93
N LEU A 168 2.93 -11.12 13.30
CA LEU A 168 2.86 -10.00 14.23
C LEU A 168 3.16 -10.49 15.66
N THR A 169 3.93 -9.71 16.42
CA THR A 169 4.28 -10.03 17.82
C THR A 169 3.19 -9.62 18.82
N GLY A 170 2.25 -8.80 18.42
CA GLY A 170 1.25 -8.19 19.30
C GLY A 170 1.72 -6.93 20.02
N ALA A 171 3.02 -6.57 19.94
CA ALA A 171 3.52 -5.32 20.50
C ALA A 171 2.92 -4.10 19.75
N LYS A 172 2.61 -3.02 20.50
CA LYS A 172 2.03 -1.79 19.98
C LYS A 172 2.81 -0.56 20.45
N PRO A 173 4.11 -0.45 20.13
CA PRO A 173 4.98 0.64 20.61
C PRO A 173 4.84 1.92 19.79
N GLY A 174 4.00 1.94 18.75
CA GLY A 174 3.77 3.10 17.91
C GLY A 174 3.16 4.28 18.67
N ARG A 175 3.51 5.49 18.25
CA ARG A 175 2.97 6.75 18.75
C ARG A 175 2.58 7.65 17.58
N ALA A 176 1.64 8.56 17.81
CA ALA A 176 1.34 9.60 16.84
C ALA A 176 2.55 10.53 16.69
N LEU A 177 2.90 10.88 15.47
CA LEU A 177 3.95 11.83 15.16
C LEU A 177 3.33 13.20 14.89
N LEU A 178 3.82 14.22 15.57
CA LEU A 178 3.43 15.61 15.35
C LEU A 178 4.57 16.32 14.61
N ARG A 179 4.22 17.32 13.79
CA ARG A 179 5.22 18.13 13.08
C ARG A 179 6.10 18.85 14.10
N GLY A 180 7.42 18.75 13.93
CA GLY A 180 8.40 19.38 14.83
C GLY A 180 8.83 18.54 16.03
N CYS A 181 8.42 17.26 16.09
CA CYS A 181 8.90 16.30 17.10
C CYS A 181 10.09 15.51 16.57
#